data_5fc21f1e1f8054c63ba565bedafa831f
#
_entry.id   5fc21f1e1f8054c63ba565bedafa831f
#
_cell.length_a   1.000
_cell.length_b   1.000
_cell.length_c   1.000
_cell.angle_alpha   90.00
_cell.angle_beta   90.00
_cell.angle_gamma   90.00
#
_symmetry.space_group_name_H-M   'P 1'
#
loop_
_entity.id
_entity.type
_entity.pdbx_description
1 polymer ?
#
loop_
_entity_poly.entity_id
_entity_poly.type
_entity_poly.pdbx_seq_one_letter_code
_entity_poly.pdbx_strand_id
1 'polypeptide(L)'
;MVIRTALTGLTALTLTAPSGFLAPIEWGRDPLTVDALPRVVYTAHRGGALEVPENSMAGLRAAYQRGTAQVIDFDTRMLRDGTLVVMHDETLDRTTYAAGPVRLLDRYAWHGVLLRPAPALPGRWRPERAPTVEEVLDRFGGRIMLMLEAKDPRSIRELARLIRARGLARSVFVNSNSPAVARQAHRLGLLTQLWRSKAQMRTDRPARWRGFVDVLDVDYKARDRDLLRAVNSGIPRVWAHTVTTARQRDRVLRLGCNGVITDAPGLLARTPAKRPRAPRAARRA
;
A
#
# COMPACT_ATOMS: atom_id res chain seq x y z
N MET A 1 22.13 14.63 -77.02
CA MET A 1 21.40 15.53 -76.10
C MET A 1 20.73 14.61 -75.00
N VAL A 2 21.36 14.46 -73.85
CA VAL A 2 20.99 13.48 -72.81
C VAL A 2 20.32 14.27 -71.69
N ILE A 3 19.06 13.99 -71.48
CA ILE A 3 18.26 14.58 -70.40
C ILE A 3 18.46 13.72 -69.15
N ARG A 4 19.06 14.31 -68.10
CA ARG A 4 19.15 13.69 -66.74
C ARG A 4 17.94 14.08 -65.95
N THR A 5 17.15 13.10 -65.58
CA THR A 5 16.02 13.26 -64.62
C THR A 5 16.58 13.12 -63.21
N ALA A 6 16.40 14.12 -62.36
CA ALA A 6 16.73 14.11 -60.95
C ALA A 6 15.56 13.50 -60.18
N LEU A 7 15.80 12.40 -59.43
CA LEU A 7 14.90 11.86 -58.45
C LEU A 7 15.12 12.58 -57.11
N THR A 8 14.15 13.35 -56.69
CA THR A 8 14.06 13.90 -55.30
C THR A 8 13.54 12.84 -54.38
N GLY A 9 14.39 12.38 -53.44
CA GLY A 9 14.01 11.45 -52.40
C GLY A 9 13.16 12.16 -51.31
N LEU A 10 11.94 11.69 -51.13
CA LEU A 10 11.13 12.01 -49.97
C LEU A 10 11.57 11.15 -48.77
N THR A 11 12.23 11.75 -47.80
CA THR A 11 12.50 11.12 -46.51
C THR A 11 11.23 11.19 -45.63
N ALA A 12 10.58 10.04 -45.46
CA ALA A 12 9.47 9.91 -44.52
C ALA A 12 10.00 9.92 -43.08
N LEU A 13 9.71 10.96 -42.36
CA LEU A 13 9.93 11.06 -40.90
C LEU A 13 8.89 10.15 -40.20
N THR A 14 9.30 8.96 -39.79
CA THR A 14 8.48 8.10 -38.93
C THR A 14 8.53 8.67 -37.49
N LEU A 15 7.47 9.35 -37.07
CA LEU A 15 7.22 9.63 -35.65
C LEU A 15 6.95 8.33 -34.92
N THR A 16 7.94 7.78 -34.24
CA THR A 16 7.75 6.73 -33.25
C THR A 16 7.17 7.36 -31.99
N ALA A 17 5.86 7.19 -31.76
CA ALA A 17 5.24 7.44 -30.48
C ALA A 17 5.86 6.49 -29.43
N PRO A 18 6.20 6.97 -28.22
CA PRO A 18 6.66 6.07 -27.17
C PRO A 18 5.48 5.24 -26.68
N SER A 19 5.37 4.02 -27.20
CA SER A 19 4.49 2.99 -26.66
C SER A 19 5.03 2.61 -25.29
N GLY A 20 4.46 3.23 -24.24
CA GLY A 20 4.74 2.87 -22.86
C GLY A 20 4.19 1.50 -22.46
N PHE A 21 4.53 0.47 -23.22
CA PHE A 21 4.39 -0.91 -22.80
C PHE A 21 5.52 -1.22 -21.82
N LEU A 22 5.16 -1.28 -20.55
CA LEU A 22 6.06 -1.87 -19.55
C LEU A 22 6.34 -3.32 -20.01
N ALA A 23 7.62 -3.65 -20.11
CA ALA A 23 8.08 -4.98 -20.47
C ALA A 23 7.33 -6.07 -19.70
N PRO A 24 7.09 -7.25 -20.32
CA PRO A 24 6.54 -8.41 -19.63
C PRO A 24 7.39 -8.73 -18.40
N ILE A 25 6.74 -9.31 -17.38
CA ILE A 25 7.43 -9.79 -16.17
C ILE A 25 8.52 -10.76 -16.62
N GLU A 26 9.78 -10.36 -16.49
CA GLU A 26 10.87 -11.32 -16.52
C GLU A 26 10.76 -12.17 -15.25
N TRP A 27 10.20 -13.37 -15.38
CA TRP A 27 10.17 -14.42 -14.38
C TRP A 27 11.61 -14.93 -14.18
N GLY A 28 12.43 -14.16 -13.46
CA GLY A 28 13.83 -14.48 -13.29
C GLY A 28 14.50 -13.79 -12.10
N ARG A 29 13.82 -12.87 -11.44
CA ARG A 29 14.30 -12.28 -10.18
C ARG A 29 13.43 -12.78 -9.03
N ASP A 30 14.08 -13.21 -7.94
CA ASP A 30 13.38 -13.55 -6.72
C ASP A 30 12.47 -12.39 -6.27
N PRO A 31 11.23 -12.69 -5.82
CA PRO A 31 10.33 -11.66 -5.35
C PRO A 31 10.95 -10.84 -4.22
N LEU A 32 10.76 -9.52 -4.23
CA LEU A 32 11.14 -8.68 -3.10
C LEU A 32 10.43 -9.16 -1.83
N THR A 33 11.18 -9.40 -0.76
CA THR A 33 10.65 -9.93 0.49
C THR A 33 10.75 -8.93 1.64
N VAL A 34 10.05 -9.23 2.73
CA VAL A 34 10.08 -8.44 3.98
C VAL A 34 11.49 -8.24 4.53
N ASP A 35 12.43 -9.13 4.21
CA ASP A 35 13.82 -9.06 4.67
C ASP A 35 14.59 -7.92 4.01
N ALA A 36 14.17 -7.49 2.81
CA ALA A 36 14.76 -6.35 2.10
C ALA A 36 14.26 -4.98 2.59
N LEU A 37 13.27 -4.93 3.48
CA LEU A 37 12.75 -3.67 3.99
C LEU A 37 13.79 -2.95 4.86
N PRO A 38 13.97 -1.63 4.68
CA PRO A 38 14.89 -0.84 5.49
C PRO A 38 14.41 -0.74 6.95
N ARG A 39 15.29 -0.21 7.82
CA ARG A 39 14.95 0.00 9.23
C ARG A 39 13.73 0.90 9.42
N VAL A 40 13.61 1.97 8.65
CA VAL A 40 12.44 2.86 8.65
C VAL A 40 11.70 2.71 7.34
N VAL A 41 10.42 2.36 7.40
CA VAL A 41 9.56 2.08 6.26
C VAL A 41 8.53 3.18 6.06
N TYR A 42 8.35 3.59 4.81
CA TYR A 42 7.22 4.41 4.40
C TYR A 42 6.24 3.55 3.61
N THR A 43 4.98 3.60 4.00
CA THR A 43 3.88 2.91 3.31
C THR A 43 2.94 3.92 2.69
N ALA A 44 2.69 3.79 1.40
CA ALA A 44 1.74 4.64 0.66
C ALA A 44 0.31 4.13 0.93
N HIS A 45 -0.41 4.75 1.87
CA HIS A 45 -1.77 4.40 2.26
C HIS A 45 -2.73 4.58 1.07
N ARG A 46 -3.35 3.49 0.62
CA ARG A 46 -4.18 3.42 -0.60
C ARG A 46 -3.48 3.96 -1.85
N GLY A 47 -2.15 3.80 -1.92
CA GLY A 47 -1.31 4.40 -2.95
C GLY A 47 -0.82 5.81 -2.65
N GLY A 48 -1.26 6.44 -1.56
CA GLY A 48 -0.98 7.84 -1.20
C GLY A 48 -2.17 8.75 -1.51
N ALA A 49 -3.28 8.58 -0.81
CA ALA A 49 -4.62 9.11 -1.12
C ALA A 49 -4.73 10.64 -1.18
N LEU A 50 -3.73 11.41 -0.70
CA LEU A 50 -3.65 12.86 -0.89
C LEU A 50 -2.88 13.26 -2.16
N GLU A 51 -2.24 12.32 -2.84
CA GLU A 51 -1.39 12.59 -4.01
C GLU A 51 -1.86 11.86 -5.28
N VAL A 52 -2.66 10.79 -5.13
CA VAL A 52 -3.16 9.95 -6.22
C VAL A 52 -4.59 9.49 -5.94
N PRO A 53 -5.36 9.05 -6.95
CA PRO A 53 -6.66 8.41 -6.71
C PRO A 53 -6.48 7.14 -5.86
N GLU A 54 -7.15 7.11 -4.70
CA GLU A 54 -7.04 6.00 -3.76
C GLU A 54 -7.50 4.69 -4.40
N ASN A 55 -6.81 3.59 -4.06
CA ASN A 55 -7.22 2.24 -4.44
C ASN A 55 -7.42 2.05 -5.97
N SER A 56 -6.73 2.83 -6.79
CA SER A 56 -6.83 2.80 -8.25
C SER A 56 -5.55 2.25 -8.88
N MET A 57 -5.64 1.59 -10.03
CA MET A 57 -4.47 1.04 -10.70
C MET A 57 -3.49 2.16 -11.13
N ALA A 58 -4.01 3.30 -11.59
CA ALA A 58 -3.20 4.46 -11.95
C ALA A 58 -2.51 5.06 -10.71
N GLY A 59 -3.22 5.17 -9.58
CA GLY A 59 -2.67 5.65 -8.32
C GLY A 59 -1.55 4.75 -7.78
N LEU A 60 -1.80 3.43 -7.72
CA LEU A 60 -0.81 2.44 -7.26
C LEU A 60 0.43 2.44 -8.18
N ARG A 61 0.23 2.57 -9.52
CA ARG A 61 1.34 2.69 -10.47
C ARG A 61 2.15 3.96 -10.25
N ALA A 62 1.50 5.09 -10.04
CA ALA A 62 2.18 6.36 -9.76
C ALA A 62 2.98 6.29 -8.45
N ALA A 63 2.43 5.67 -7.39
CA ALA A 63 3.14 5.43 -6.13
C ALA A 63 4.39 4.57 -6.34
N TYR A 64 4.26 3.47 -7.10
CA TYR A 64 5.38 2.60 -7.45
C TYR A 64 6.48 3.34 -8.22
N GLN A 65 6.09 4.09 -9.28
CA GLN A 65 7.04 4.82 -10.14
C GLN A 65 7.77 5.94 -9.42
N ARG A 66 7.11 6.61 -8.46
CA ARG A 66 7.75 7.67 -7.65
C ARG A 66 8.80 7.15 -6.68
N GLY A 67 8.73 5.88 -6.28
CA GLY A 67 9.71 5.27 -5.36
C GLY A 67 9.80 5.93 -3.99
N THR A 68 8.78 6.65 -3.55
CA THR A 68 8.76 7.40 -2.29
C THR A 68 8.30 6.58 -1.10
N ALA A 69 7.86 5.34 -1.34
CA ALA A 69 7.44 4.38 -0.33
C ALA A 69 8.02 3.00 -0.65
N GLN A 70 8.28 2.19 0.38
CA GLN A 70 8.77 0.82 0.27
C GLN A 70 7.62 -0.19 0.26
N VAL A 71 6.45 0.23 0.69
CA VAL A 71 5.22 -0.58 0.73
C VAL A 71 4.09 0.21 0.10
N ILE A 72 3.29 -0.45 -0.72
CA ILE A 72 2.03 0.10 -1.22
C ILE A 72 0.89 -0.62 -0.50
N ASP A 73 0.03 0.17 0.11
CA ASP A 73 -1.16 -0.30 0.80
C ASP A 73 -2.40 -0.14 -0.07
N PHE A 74 -3.34 -1.08 0.05
CA PHE A 74 -4.68 -1.01 -0.52
C PHE A 74 -5.69 -1.85 0.25
N ASP A 75 -6.96 -1.45 0.16
CA ASP A 75 -8.06 -2.10 0.87
C ASP A 75 -8.72 -3.18 0.02
N THR A 76 -9.21 -4.24 0.66
CA THR A 76 -9.88 -5.33 -0.05
C THR A 76 -11.29 -5.58 0.46
N ARG A 77 -12.23 -5.79 -0.48
CA ARG A 77 -13.61 -6.22 -0.22
C ARG A 77 -13.93 -7.47 -1.00
N MET A 78 -14.90 -8.22 -0.54
CA MET A 78 -15.37 -9.45 -1.19
C MET A 78 -16.75 -9.22 -1.83
N LEU A 79 -16.87 -9.55 -3.10
CA LEU A 79 -18.13 -9.57 -3.84
C LEU A 79 -18.98 -10.78 -3.45
N ARG A 80 -20.24 -10.83 -3.92
CA ARG A 80 -21.17 -11.93 -3.62
C ARG A 80 -20.71 -13.29 -4.13
N ASP A 81 -19.92 -13.31 -5.20
CA ASP A 81 -19.37 -14.51 -5.82
C ASP A 81 -17.99 -14.93 -5.27
N GLY A 82 -17.50 -14.23 -4.23
CA GLY A 82 -16.19 -14.47 -3.62
C GLY A 82 -15.03 -13.75 -4.29
N THR A 83 -15.22 -13.05 -5.39
CA THR A 83 -14.18 -12.24 -6.03
C THR A 83 -13.70 -11.15 -5.07
N LEU A 84 -12.37 -11.00 -4.96
CA LEU A 84 -11.76 -9.95 -4.14
C LEU A 84 -11.44 -8.73 -5.00
N VAL A 85 -11.90 -7.58 -4.54
CA VAL A 85 -11.79 -6.30 -5.24
C VAL A 85 -11.09 -5.25 -4.37
N VAL A 86 -10.54 -4.23 -5.02
CA VAL A 86 -9.82 -3.15 -4.33
C VAL A 86 -10.79 -2.01 -4.06
N MET A 87 -11.21 -1.89 -2.79
CA MET A 87 -12.17 -0.87 -2.35
C MET A 87 -12.10 -0.69 -0.83
N HIS A 88 -12.12 0.58 -0.37
CA HIS A 88 -12.17 0.87 1.06
C HIS A 88 -13.59 0.75 1.62
N ASP A 89 -14.53 1.47 1.03
CA ASP A 89 -15.88 1.64 1.57
C ASP A 89 -16.76 0.38 1.36
N GLU A 90 -17.81 0.26 2.12
CA GLU A 90 -18.83 -0.78 1.94
C GLU A 90 -19.72 -0.53 0.73
N THR A 91 -19.75 0.74 0.29
CA THR A 91 -20.55 1.17 -0.85
C THR A 91 -19.68 1.87 -1.90
N LEU A 92 -20.21 1.98 -3.10
CA LEU A 92 -19.53 2.56 -4.28
C LEU A 92 -19.54 4.10 -4.28
N ASP A 93 -20.41 4.71 -3.50
CA ASP A 93 -20.89 6.09 -3.64
C ASP A 93 -19.79 7.16 -3.59
N ARG A 94 -18.78 7.01 -2.74
CA ARG A 94 -17.77 8.04 -2.50
C ARG A 94 -16.71 8.11 -3.61
N THR A 95 -16.24 6.98 -4.08
CA THR A 95 -15.05 6.89 -4.95
C THR A 95 -15.33 6.39 -6.34
N THR A 96 -16.61 6.16 -6.69
CA THR A 96 -17.01 5.70 -8.03
C THR A 96 -18.14 6.54 -8.62
N TYR A 97 -18.49 6.27 -9.86
CA TYR A 97 -19.69 6.82 -10.53
C TYR A 97 -20.94 5.96 -10.31
N ALA A 98 -20.81 4.83 -9.64
CA ALA A 98 -21.90 3.95 -9.26
C ALA A 98 -22.30 4.16 -7.79
N ALA A 99 -23.40 3.56 -7.36
CA ALA A 99 -23.92 3.63 -6.01
C ALA A 99 -24.30 2.25 -5.48
N GLY A 100 -24.39 2.13 -4.15
CA GLY A 100 -24.88 0.94 -3.47
C GLY A 100 -23.80 -0.01 -2.99
N PRO A 101 -24.20 -1.11 -2.31
CA PRO A 101 -23.27 -1.97 -1.59
C PRO A 101 -22.38 -2.82 -2.50
N VAL A 102 -21.07 -2.76 -2.30
CA VAL A 102 -20.05 -3.56 -3.02
C VAL A 102 -20.36 -5.06 -2.95
N ARG A 103 -20.78 -5.57 -1.80
CA ARG A 103 -21.08 -6.98 -1.55
C ARG A 103 -22.23 -7.56 -2.37
N LEU A 104 -23.04 -6.73 -3.05
CA LEU A 104 -24.13 -7.18 -3.93
C LEU A 104 -23.70 -7.38 -5.38
N LEU A 105 -22.52 -6.93 -5.75
CA LEU A 105 -21.96 -7.13 -7.08
C LEU A 105 -21.34 -8.52 -7.21
N ASP A 106 -21.23 -8.99 -8.45
CA ASP A 106 -20.37 -10.08 -8.86
C ASP A 106 -19.23 -9.54 -9.74
N ARG A 107 -18.33 -10.41 -10.16
CA ARG A 107 -17.18 -10.05 -11.01
C ARG A 107 -17.61 -9.38 -12.31
N TYR A 108 -18.70 -9.82 -12.92
CA TYR A 108 -19.19 -9.25 -14.16
C TYR A 108 -19.64 -7.79 -13.97
N ALA A 109 -20.47 -7.54 -12.97
CA ALA A 109 -20.92 -6.19 -12.64
C ALA A 109 -19.76 -5.29 -12.19
N TRP A 110 -18.76 -5.83 -11.46
CA TRP A 110 -17.56 -5.09 -11.05
C TRP A 110 -16.76 -4.55 -12.23
N HIS A 111 -16.70 -5.26 -13.34
CA HIS A 111 -16.01 -4.77 -14.54
C HIS A 111 -16.59 -3.46 -15.11
N GLY A 112 -17.82 -3.14 -14.81
CA GLY A 112 -18.48 -1.88 -15.19
C GLY A 112 -18.26 -0.73 -14.21
N VAL A 113 -17.64 -0.97 -13.03
CA VAL A 113 -17.45 0.06 -12.01
C VAL A 113 -16.29 0.97 -12.39
N LEU A 114 -16.58 2.26 -12.56
CA LEU A 114 -15.57 3.30 -12.83
C LEU A 114 -15.28 4.11 -11.58
N LEU A 115 -13.99 4.19 -11.23
CA LEU A 115 -13.48 5.05 -10.17
C LEU A 115 -13.58 6.52 -10.58
N ARG A 116 -13.95 7.36 -9.62
CA ARG A 116 -14.06 8.80 -9.74
C ARG A 116 -12.92 9.46 -8.96
N PRO A 117 -11.87 9.97 -9.64
CA PRO A 117 -10.79 10.70 -8.97
C PRO A 117 -11.32 11.91 -8.21
N ALA A 118 -10.82 12.14 -6.98
CA ALA A 118 -11.21 13.31 -6.21
C ALA A 118 -10.70 14.59 -6.90
N PRO A 119 -11.54 15.64 -7.04
CA PRO A 119 -11.16 16.86 -7.77
C PRO A 119 -9.96 17.62 -7.16
N ALA A 120 -9.74 17.46 -5.85
CA ALA A 120 -8.65 18.13 -5.12
C ALA A 120 -7.26 17.47 -5.30
N LEU A 121 -7.18 16.33 -6.00
CA LEU A 121 -5.90 15.64 -6.21
C LEU A 121 -4.99 16.43 -7.14
N PRO A 122 -3.68 16.49 -6.86
CA PRO A 122 -2.72 17.12 -7.74
C PRO A 122 -2.58 16.34 -9.06
N GLY A 123 -2.44 17.07 -10.17
CA GLY A 123 -2.29 16.47 -11.48
C GLY A 123 -3.62 16.24 -12.23
N ARG A 124 -3.56 15.48 -13.30
CA ARG A 124 -4.74 15.13 -14.13
C ARG A 124 -4.98 13.63 -14.07
N TRP A 125 -6.08 13.25 -13.45
CA TRP A 125 -6.50 11.86 -13.34
C TRP A 125 -7.76 11.64 -14.17
N ARG A 126 -7.81 10.50 -14.86
CA ARG A 126 -8.99 10.09 -15.64
C ARG A 126 -9.74 9.01 -14.87
N PRO A 127 -11.07 8.93 -15.03
CA PRO A 127 -11.80 7.75 -14.59
C PRO A 127 -11.19 6.47 -15.16
N GLU A 128 -11.11 5.43 -14.34
CA GLU A 128 -10.64 4.12 -14.76
C GLU A 128 -11.46 3.03 -14.09
N ARG A 129 -11.42 1.82 -14.63
CA ARG A 129 -12.10 0.67 -14.04
C ARG A 129 -11.51 0.34 -12.66
N ALA A 130 -12.39 0.05 -11.71
CA ALA A 130 -11.98 -0.38 -10.38
C ALA A 130 -11.27 -1.75 -10.46
N PRO A 131 -10.07 -1.90 -9.88
CA PRO A 131 -9.28 -3.12 -10.02
C PRO A 131 -9.76 -4.24 -9.10
N THR A 132 -9.44 -5.47 -9.47
CA THR A 132 -9.48 -6.65 -8.59
C THR A 132 -8.17 -6.79 -7.82
N VAL A 133 -8.18 -7.56 -6.73
CA VAL A 133 -6.98 -7.91 -5.98
C VAL A 133 -6.00 -8.70 -6.85
N GLU A 134 -6.50 -9.61 -7.68
CA GLU A 134 -5.69 -10.40 -8.61
C GLU A 134 -4.86 -9.49 -9.53
N GLU A 135 -5.50 -8.48 -10.15
CA GLU A 135 -4.82 -7.53 -11.06
C GLU A 135 -3.71 -6.75 -10.36
N VAL A 136 -3.92 -6.36 -9.09
CA VAL A 136 -2.90 -5.65 -8.32
C VAL A 136 -1.75 -6.59 -7.96
N LEU A 137 -2.04 -7.81 -7.51
CA LEU A 137 -1.01 -8.82 -7.22
C LEU A 137 -0.19 -9.17 -8.47
N ASP A 138 -0.83 -9.35 -9.63
CA ASP A 138 -0.15 -9.65 -10.90
C ASP A 138 0.73 -8.49 -11.36
N ARG A 139 0.32 -7.26 -11.08
CA ARG A 139 1.05 -6.07 -11.51
C ARG A 139 2.22 -5.69 -10.63
N PHE A 140 2.08 -5.81 -9.32
CA PHE A 140 3.03 -5.26 -8.35
C PHE A 140 3.67 -6.31 -7.44
N GLY A 141 3.09 -7.51 -7.36
CA GLY A 141 3.59 -8.60 -6.52
C GLY A 141 5.05 -8.93 -6.83
N GLY A 142 5.87 -9.04 -5.78
CA GLY A 142 7.32 -9.28 -5.89
C GLY A 142 8.15 -8.11 -6.39
N ARG A 143 7.54 -7.03 -6.89
CA ARG A 143 8.25 -5.82 -7.37
C ARG A 143 8.36 -4.74 -6.31
N ILE A 144 7.38 -4.70 -5.41
CA ILE A 144 7.35 -3.86 -4.23
C ILE A 144 6.60 -4.64 -3.14
N MET A 145 6.88 -4.33 -1.89
CA MET A 145 6.07 -4.90 -0.79
C MET A 145 4.65 -4.36 -0.88
N LEU A 146 3.68 -5.25 -0.68
CA LEU A 146 2.27 -4.90 -0.66
C LEU A 146 1.69 -5.09 0.73
N MET A 147 0.67 -4.30 1.04
CA MET A 147 -0.15 -4.46 2.23
C MET A 147 -1.62 -4.43 1.83
N LEU A 148 -2.35 -5.46 2.22
CA LEU A 148 -3.76 -5.62 1.91
C LEU A 148 -4.58 -5.58 3.18
N GLU A 149 -5.44 -4.57 3.36
CA GLU A 149 -6.39 -4.59 4.46
C GLU A 149 -7.59 -5.49 4.13
N ALA A 150 -7.74 -6.59 4.85
CA ALA A 150 -8.88 -7.49 4.77
C ALA A 150 -10.08 -6.88 5.52
N LYS A 151 -10.93 -6.12 4.83
CA LYS A 151 -12.15 -5.53 5.42
C LYS A 151 -13.20 -6.58 5.76
N ASP A 152 -13.21 -7.72 5.07
CA ASP A 152 -14.08 -8.86 5.34
C ASP A 152 -13.24 -10.02 5.90
N PRO A 153 -13.49 -10.46 7.15
CA PRO A 153 -12.77 -11.58 7.74
C PRO A 153 -12.90 -12.90 6.94
N ARG A 154 -13.98 -13.06 6.17
CA ARG A 154 -14.21 -14.25 5.33
C ARG A 154 -13.23 -14.32 4.15
N SER A 155 -12.64 -13.18 3.73
CA SER A 155 -11.71 -13.10 2.60
C SER A 155 -10.34 -13.74 2.87
N ILE A 156 -9.98 -14.01 4.12
CA ILE A 156 -8.61 -14.42 4.52
C ILE A 156 -8.14 -15.70 3.81
N ARG A 157 -9.01 -16.69 3.65
CA ARG A 157 -8.65 -17.95 2.96
C ARG A 157 -8.39 -17.70 1.47
N GLU A 158 -9.20 -16.86 0.84
CA GLU A 158 -9.04 -16.53 -0.57
C GLU A 158 -7.81 -15.64 -0.79
N LEU A 159 -7.56 -14.65 0.09
CA LEU A 159 -6.32 -13.88 0.06
C LEU A 159 -5.09 -14.79 0.18
N ALA A 160 -5.11 -15.75 1.10
CA ALA A 160 -4.02 -16.71 1.25
C ALA A 160 -3.81 -17.55 -0.02
N ARG A 161 -4.90 -18.00 -0.65
CA ARG A 161 -4.84 -18.74 -1.91
C ARG A 161 -4.20 -17.90 -3.03
N LEU A 162 -4.66 -16.65 -3.22
CA LEU A 162 -4.15 -15.76 -4.27
C LEU A 162 -2.68 -15.39 -4.08
N ILE A 163 -2.28 -15.07 -2.84
CA ILE A 163 -0.91 -14.69 -2.47
C ILE A 163 0.05 -15.88 -2.65
N ARG A 164 -0.35 -17.07 -2.16
CA ARG A 164 0.50 -18.26 -2.23
C ARG A 164 0.63 -18.82 -3.64
N ALA A 165 -0.44 -18.80 -4.42
CA ALA A 165 -0.40 -19.23 -5.83
C ALA A 165 0.59 -18.41 -6.69
N ARG A 166 0.97 -17.22 -6.21
CA ARG A 166 1.94 -16.32 -6.85
C ARG A 166 3.33 -16.33 -6.19
N GLY A 167 3.55 -17.17 -5.18
CA GLY A 167 4.82 -17.20 -4.44
C GLY A 167 5.08 -15.95 -3.59
N LEU A 168 4.04 -15.18 -3.24
CA LEU A 168 4.17 -13.86 -2.63
C LEU A 168 4.02 -13.85 -1.09
N ALA A 169 4.06 -15.00 -0.43
CA ALA A 169 3.82 -15.11 1.01
C ALA A 169 4.78 -14.25 1.88
N ARG A 170 5.98 -13.92 1.38
CA ARG A 170 6.95 -13.05 2.06
C ARG A 170 7.01 -11.63 1.48
N SER A 171 6.16 -11.33 0.50
CA SER A 171 6.13 -10.04 -0.21
C SER A 171 4.85 -9.24 0.08
N VAL A 172 3.90 -9.83 0.80
CA VAL A 172 2.57 -9.26 1.03
C VAL A 172 2.17 -9.38 2.49
N PHE A 173 1.88 -8.24 3.12
CA PHE A 173 1.25 -8.20 4.45
C PHE A 173 -0.28 -8.26 4.29
N VAL A 174 -0.92 -9.06 5.14
CA VAL A 174 -2.37 -9.03 5.32
C VAL A 174 -2.70 -8.28 6.60
N ASN A 175 -3.40 -7.17 6.46
CA ASN A 175 -3.77 -6.26 7.54
C ASN A 175 -5.21 -6.49 8.00
N SER A 176 -5.44 -6.35 9.30
CA SER A 176 -6.78 -6.35 9.93
C SER A 176 -6.74 -5.64 11.27
N ASN A 177 -7.88 -5.15 11.75
CA ASN A 177 -8.02 -4.63 13.11
C ASN A 177 -8.37 -5.71 14.15
N SER A 178 -8.54 -6.96 13.73
CA SER A 178 -8.91 -8.09 14.58
C SER A 178 -7.71 -9.00 14.87
N PRO A 179 -7.31 -9.17 16.15
CA PRO A 179 -6.25 -10.14 16.49
C PRO A 179 -6.59 -11.58 16.10
N ALA A 180 -7.87 -11.93 16.05
CA ALA A 180 -8.32 -13.27 15.61
C ALA A 180 -8.06 -13.49 14.12
N VAL A 181 -8.34 -12.47 13.30
CA VAL A 181 -8.10 -12.49 11.85
C VAL A 181 -6.59 -12.53 11.56
N ALA A 182 -5.79 -11.70 12.25
CA ALA A 182 -4.33 -11.71 12.11
C ALA A 182 -3.76 -13.10 12.48
N ARG A 183 -4.21 -13.70 13.58
CA ARG A 183 -3.81 -15.06 13.95
C ARG A 183 -4.20 -16.11 12.90
N GLN A 184 -5.37 -15.97 12.26
CA GLN A 184 -5.79 -16.85 11.17
C GLN A 184 -4.88 -16.69 9.95
N ALA A 185 -4.58 -15.45 9.54
CA ALA A 185 -3.67 -15.16 8.43
C ALA A 185 -2.26 -15.74 8.70
N HIS A 186 -1.73 -15.56 9.91
CA HIS A 186 -0.45 -16.15 10.32
C HIS A 186 -0.45 -17.69 10.21
N ARG A 187 -1.50 -18.37 10.69
CA ARG A 187 -1.62 -19.85 10.53
C ARG A 187 -1.67 -20.30 9.08
N LEU A 188 -2.09 -19.45 8.16
CA LEU A 188 -2.07 -19.70 6.71
C LEU A 188 -0.72 -19.38 6.07
N GLY A 189 0.31 -19.02 6.87
CA GLY A 189 1.66 -18.72 6.40
C GLY A 189 1.81 -17.35 5.75
N LEU A 190 0.94 -16.38 6.07
CA LEU A 190 1.00 -15.01 5.57
C LEU A 190 1.74 -14.11 6.55
N LEU A 191 2.42 -13.07 6.03
CA LEU A 191 2.85 -11.94 6.84
C LEU A 191 1.64 -11.17 7.34
N THR A 192 1.65 -10.79 8.62
CA THR A 192 0.49 -10.20 9.27
C THR A 192 0.77 -8.80 9.76
N GLN A 193 -0.20 -7.94 9.53
CA GLN A 193 -0.26 -6.63 10.17
C GLN A 193 -1.53 -6.53 11.02
N LEU A 194 -1.41 -5.95 12.19
CA LEU A 194 -2.53 -5.67 13.08
C LEU A 194 -2.58 -4.17 13.35
N TRP A 195 -3.61 -3.48 12.83
CA TRP A 195 -3.78 -2.07 13.15
C TRP A 195 -4.66 -1.86 14.39
N ARG A 196 -4.32 -0.83 15.19
CA ARG A 196 -5.01 -0.51 16.42
C ARG A 196 -5.26 0.99 16.53
N SER A 197 -6.52 1.35 16.79
CA SER A 197 -6.89 2.73 17.05
C SER A 197 -6.31 3.24 18.38
N LYS A 198 -6.24 4.56 18.54
CA LYS A 198 -5.84 5.20 19.81
C LYS A 198 -6.70 4.75 20.99
N ALA A 199 -7.98 4.43 20.75
CA ALA A 199 -8.89 3.97 21.81
C ALA A 199 -8.53 2.53 22.24
N GLN A 200 -8.35 1.63 21.28
CA GLN A 200 -7.97 0.24 21.55
C GLN A 200 -6.60 0.15 22.25
N MET A 201 -5.63 0.98 21.84
CA MET A 201 -4.30 1.00 22.47
C MET A 201 -4.32 1.37 23.95
N ARG A 202 -5.39 1.95 24.47
CA ARG A 202 -5.48 2.24 25.93
C ARG A 202 -5.50 0.98 26.79
N THR A 203 -6.12 -0.08 26.29
CA THR A 203 -6.34 -1.36 27.01
C THR A 203 -5.54 -2.51 26.41
N ASP A 204 -5.09 -2.39 25.16
CA ASP A 204 -4.34 -3.43 24.50
C ASP A 204 -3.00 -3.75 25.19
N ARG A 205 -2.63 -5.02 25.11
CA ARG A 205 -1.33 -5.55 25.58
C ARG A 205 -0.57 -6.17 24.39
N PRO A 206 0.13 -5.35 23.59
CA PRO A 206 0.72 -5.80 22.32
C PRO A 206 1.66 -7.00 22.44
N ALA A 207 2.37 -7.15 23.53
CA ALA A 207 3.26 -8.30 23.76
C ALA A 207 2.57 -9.67 23.61
N ARG A 208 1.24 -9.73 23.76
CA ARG A 208 0.45 -10.97 23.54
C ARG A 208 0.38 -11.39 22.06
N TRP A 209 0.72 -10.49 21.15
CA TRP A 209 0.62 -10.70 19.71
C TRP A 209 1.96 -11.02 19.03
N ARG A 210 3.08 -10.90 19.77
CA ARG A 210 4.46 -11.06 19.24
C ARG A 210 4.70 -12.38 18.49
N GLY A 211 3.94 -13.43 18.78
CA GLY A 211 4.11 -14.74 18.14
C GLY A 211 3.33 -14.90 16.82
N PHE A 212 2.56 -13.90 16.38
CA PHE A 212 1.78 -14.01 15.16
C PHE A 212 1.51 -12.66 14.47
N VAL A 213 2.10 -11.57 14.93
CA VAL A 213 2.02 -10.23 14.29
C VAL A 213 3.42 -9.80 13.89
N ASP A 214 3.64 -9.58 12.60
CA ASP A 214 4.90 -9.13 12.04
C ASP A 214 5.01 -7.59 12.11
N VAL A 215 3.89 -6.89 11.93
CA VAL A 215 3.77 -5.43 12.02
C VAL A 215 2.61 -5.07 12.93
N LEU A 216 2.88 -4.31 13.98
CA LEU A 216 1.85 -3.63 14.76
C LEU A 216 1.72 -2.20 14.24
N ASP A 217 0.55 -1.86 13.75
CA ASP A 217 0.25 -0.54 13.22
C ASP A 217 -0.65 0.22 14.20
N VAL A 218 -0.20 1.38 14.65
CA VAL A 218 -0.84 2.14 15.73
C VAL A 218 -1.25 3.53 15.22
N ASP A 219 -2.49 3.94 15.56
CA ASP A 219 -2.92 5.33 15.33
C ASP A 219 -1.88 6.31 15.91
N TYR A 220 -1.32 7.17 15.06
CA TYR A 220 -0.32 8.16 15.47
C TYR A 220 -0.80 9.10 16.57
N LYS A 221 -2.12 9.25 16.75
CA LYS A 221 -2.74 10.04 17.82
C LYS A 221 -2.78 9.32 19.18
N ALA A 222 -2.31 8.08 19.26
CA ALA A 222 -2.17 7.39 20.54
C ALA A 222 -1.23 8.15 21.47
N ARG A 223 -1.42 8.00 22.78
CA ARG A 223 -0.57 8.65 23.80
C ARG A 223 0.86 8.11 23.69
N ASP A 224 1.86 8.93 24.04
CA ASP A 224 3.26 8.53 23.98
C ASP A 224 3.53 7.23 24.75
N ARG A 225 2.93 7.07 25.94
CA ARG A 225 3.03 5.83 26.73
C ARG A 225 2.48 4.59 26.03
N ASP A 226 1.45 4.76 25.19
CA ASP A 226 0.82 3.66 24.46
C ASP A 226 1.67 3.27 23.24
N LEU A 227 2.27 4.25 22.55
CA LEU A 227 3.25 4.03 21.49
C LEU A 227 4.53 3.36 22.02
N LEU A 228 5.06 3.83 23.15
CA LEU A 228 6.21 3.22 23.81
C LEU A 228 5.93 1.77 24.24
N ARG A 229 4.70 1.48 24.74
CA ARG A 229 4.29 0.10 25.03
C ARG A 229 4.24 -0.77 23.80
N ALA A 230 3.80 -0.24 22.65
CA ALA A 230 3.82 -0.94 21.37
C ALA A 230 5.27 -1.24 20.93
N VAL A 231 6.12 -0.24 20.93
CA VAL A 231 7.54 -0.36 20.55
C VAL A 231 8.30 -1.39 21.40
N ASN A 232 8.00 -1.43 22.70
CA ASN A 232 8.61 -2.36 23.64
C ASN A 232 7.88 -3.72 23.72
N SER A 233 6.99 -4.04 22.79
CA SER A 233 6.18 -5.28 22.83
C SER A 233 6.92 -6.54 22.40
N GLY A 234 8.08 -6.42 21.75
CA GLY A 234 8.78 -7.51 21.09
C GLY A 234 8.23 -7.89 19.72
N ILE A 235 7.29 -7.10 19.17
CA ILE A 235 6.86 -7.21 17.77
C ILE A 235 7.94 -6.58 16.88
N PRO A 236 8.37 -7.23 15.77
CA PRO A 236 9.53 -6.80 15.00
C PRO A 236 9.40 -5.39 14.40
N ARG A 237 8.19 -5.02 13.99
CA ARG A 237 7.93 -3.73 13.38
C ARG A 237 6.72 -3.05 14.03
N VAL A 238 6.89 -1.77 14.37
CA VAL A 238 5.80 -0.92 14.89
C VAL A 238 5.70 0.31 14.02
N TRP A 239 4.61 0.41 13.27
CA TRP A 239 4.33 1.52 12.35
C TRP A 239 3.22 2.41 12.92
N ALA A 240 3.09 3.59 12.38
CA ALA A 240 2.05 4.53 12.78
C ALA A 240 1.23 5.02 11.59
N HIS A 241 -0.11 5.05 11.72
CA HIS A 241 -1.07 5.52 10.70
C HIS A 241 -1.99 6.63 11.24
N THR A 242 -2.62 7.42 10.43
CA THR A 242 -2.19 7.84 9.10
C THR A 242 -1.42 9.13 9.29
N VAL A 243 -0.13 9.07 9.03
CA VAL A 243 0.80 10.19 9.25
C VAL A 243 0.89 11.02 7.97
N THR A 244 0.47 12.28 8.02
CA THR A 244 0.43 13.15 6.83
C THR A 244 1.39 14.33 6.87
N THR A 245 2.03 14.59 8.03
CA THR A 245 2.96 15.72 8.19
C THR A 245 4.30 15.29 8.77
N ALA A 246 5.36 16.04 8.47
CA ALA A 246 6.69 15.82 9.01
C ALA A 246 6.71 15.87 10.55
N ARG A 247 5.92 16.76 11.19
CA ARG A 247 5.82 16.84 12.64
C ARG A 247 5.27 15.54 13.26
N GLN A 248 4.24 14.97 12.66
CA GLN A 248 3.66 13.70 13.11
C GLN A 248 4.66 12.55 12.94
N ARG A 249 5.28 12.44 11.76
CA ARG A 249 6.34 11.48 11.46
C ARG A 249 7.48 11.56 12.48
N ASP A 250 8.03 12.75 12.67
CA ASP A 250 9.18 12.95 13.57
C ASP A 250 8.84 12.59 15.02
N ARG A 251 7.58 12.82 15.46
CA ARG A 251 7.13 12.40 16.79
C ARG A 251 7.13 10.88 16.92
N VAL A 252 6.48 10.14 16.01
CA VAL A 252 6.35 8.69 16.14
C VAL A 252 7.69 7.98 15.96
N LEU A 253 8.56 8.47 15.07
CA LEU A 253 9.91 7.94 14.91
C LEU A 253 10.78 8.18 16.14
N ARG A 254 10.67 9.34 16.81
CA ARG A 254 11.37 9.60 18.08
C ARG A 254 10.92 8.68 19.21
N LEU A 255 9.65 8.26 19.20
CA LEU A 255 9.11 7.31 20.17
C LEU A 255 9.51 5.85 19.86
N GLY A 256 10.23 5.60 18.75
CA GLY A 256 10.77 4.30 18.40
C GLY A 256 9.96 3.52 17.37
N CYS A 257 8.86 4.10 16.83
CA CYS A 257 8.24 3.50 15.66
C CYS A 257 9.25 3.41 14.51
N ASN A 258 9.21 2.31 13.77
CA ASN A 258 10.12 2.06 12.65
C ASN A 258 9.43 2.07 11.29
N GLY A 259 8.27 2.74 11.20
CA GLY A 259 7.58 3.00 9.94
C GLY A 259 6.38 3.93 10.10
N VAL A 260 5.96 4.47 8.97
CA VAL A 260 4.77 5.32 8.88
C VAL A 260 3.93 4.91 7.68
N ILE A 261 2.63 4.90 7.87
CA ILE A 261 1.63 4.72 6.81
C ILE A 261 1.06 6.10 6.54
N THR A 262 1.08 6.56 5.27
CA THR A 262 0.84 7.95 4.92
C THR A 262 0.03 8.10 3.64
N ASP A 263 -0.88 9.10 3.64
CA ASP A 263 -1.59 9.55 2.44
C ASP A 263 -0.73 10.46 1.55
N ALA A 264 0.44 10.94 2.06
CA ALA A 264 1.30 11.88 1.36
C ALA A 264 2.77 11.42 1.32
N PRO A 265 3.07 10.25 0.71
CA PRO A 265 4.42 9.69 0.71
C PRO A 265 5.44 10.62 0.03
N GLY A 266 5.09 11.27 -1.06
CA GLY A 266 5.95 12.22 -1.76
C GLY A 266 6.26 13.48 -0.94
N LEU A 267 5.29 14.00 -0.20
CA LEU A 267 5.51 15.11 0.71
C LEU A 267 6.51 14.74 1.81
N LEU A 268 6.31 13.58 2.44
CA LEU A 268 7.19 13.13 3.53
C LEU A 268 8.60 12.77 3.04
N ALA A 269 8.75 12.23 1.85
CA ALA A 269 10.04 11.92 1.26
C ALA A 269 10.89 13.18 0.98
N ARG A 270 10.24 14.26 0.54
CA ARG A 270 10.92 15.56 0.29
C ARG A 270 11.26 16.33 1.57
N THR A 271 10.67 15.97 2.71
CA THR A 271 10.91 16.66 3.97
C THR A 271 11.88 15.85 4.84
N PRO A 272 13.15 16.29 5.03
CA PRO A 272 14.11 15.54 5.83
C PRO A 272 13.60 15.24 7.23
N ALA A 273 13.78 14.00 7.70
CA ALA A 273 13.47 13.63 9.07
C ALA A 273 14.47 14.31 10.02
N LYS A 274 13.97 14.93 11.09
CA LYS A 274 14.83 15.44 12.16
C LYS A 274 15.49 14.24 12.87
N ARG A 275 16.80 14.12 12.77
CA ARG A 275 17.55 13.09 13.52
C ARG A 275 17.25 13.23 15.01
N PRO A 276 17.05 12.12 15.76
CA PRO A 276 17.03 12.19 17.21
C PRO A 276 18.33 12.90 17.66
N ARG A 277 18.23 13.90 18.54
CA ARG A 277 19.41 14.43 19.21
C ARG A 277 20.02 13.27 19.99
N ALA A 278 21.30 12.99 19.77
CA ALA A 278 22.04 12.06 20.62
C ALA A 278 21.81 12.44 22.08
N PRO A 279 21.60 11.49 23.00
CA PRO A 279 21.52 11.79 24.43
C PRO A 279 22.76 12.64 24.79
N ARG A 280 22.54 13.81 25.38
CA ARG A 280 23.66 14.57 25.94
C ARG A 280 24.37 13.62 26.90
N ALA A 281 25.62 13.29 26.60
CA ALA A 281 26.47 12.58 27.55
C ALA A 281 26.37 13.31 28.90
N ALA A 282 25.91 12.59 29.92
CA ALA A 282 25.88 13.13 31.26
C ALA A 282 27.31 13.60 31.57
N ARG A 283 27.52 14.90 31.73
CA ARG A 283 28.77 15.41 32.24
C ARG A 283 28.94 14.78 33.61
N ARG A 284 29.86 13.84 33.71
CA ARG A 284 30.31 13.35 35.01
C ARG A 284 30.92 14.57 35.74
N ALA A 285 30.28 14.96 36.82
CA ALA A 285 30.85 15.87 37.81
C ALA A 285 31.88 15.12 38.67
#